data_f616c5a7303661acbd674946758dec18
#
_entry.id   f616c5a7303661acbd674946758dec18
#
_cell.length_a   1.000
_cell.length_b   1.000
_cell.length_c   1.000
_cell.angle_alpha   90.00
_cell.angle_beta   90.00
_cell.angle_gamma   90.00
#
_symmetry.space_group_name_H-M   'P 1'
#
loop_
_entity.id
_entity.type
_entity.pdbx_description
1 polymer ?
#
loop_
_entity_poly.entity_id
_entity_poly.type
_entity_poly.pdbx_seq_one_letter_code
_entity_poly.pdbx_strand_id
1 'polypeptide(L)'
;MLVPRDLDLRTLRLVLDVARQRSFTMAAERAHLSQSALSRAVNDAERRLGIRLFDRTTRSVEPTPAGREFVRIATRLVADHERGMREFALFRDGAGGLVRISALPSVAATLLPSLVARLRVDAPDVTIDIHDVLAHDAIEDLVAGRADLAIAGDAGLPAGTAFAPLLSDRFHAVHPHDHRFADGDTVTWRELAEETLVMFGPSSSLRILTDATLGALDARPADTIEAQNIAVIAGLVAAGLGVAAAPATVLPLMAFADLAATPLASPEVDRTLGIVTVPDRSTSPAAGRVIATLGTMFADGASRAG
;
A
#
# COMPACT_ATOMS: atom_id res chain seq x y z
N MET A 1 -11.37 23.43 25.70
CA MET A 1 -11.41 23.22 24.25
C MET A 1 -12.70 22.45 23.93
N LEU A 2 -13.68 23.06 23.24
CA LEU A 2 -14.94 22.39 22.89
C LEU A 2 -14.65 21.39 21.77
N VAL A 3 -14.85 20.10 22.05
CA VAL A 3 -14.85 19.06 21.02
C VAL A 3 -16.10 19.29 20.18
N PRO A 4 -16.02 19.41 18.84
CA PRO A 4 -17.19 19.53 17.98
C PRO A 4 -18.13 18.36 18.23
N ARG A 5 -19.36 18.61 18.69
CA ARG A 5 -20.34 17.58 19.02
C ARG A 5 -21.31 17.41 17.84
N ASP A 6 -21.67 16.15 17.58
CA ASP A 6 -22.85 15.72 16.83
C ASP A 6 -22.81 15.90 15.29
N LEU A 7 -21.78 15.40 14.62
CA LEU A 7 -21.88 15.06 13.21
C LEU A 7 -22.22 13.58 13.06
N ASP A 8 -23.33 13.27 12.42
CA ASP A 8 -23.72 11.91 12.13
C ASP A 8 -22.95 11.35 10.92
N LEU A 9 -22.93 10.02 10.79
CA LEU A 9 -22.26 9.34 9.69
C LEU A 9 -22.77 9.73 8.31
N ARG A 10 -24.05 10.09 8.21
CA ARG A 10 -24.64 10.56 6.97
C ARG A 10 -23.97 11.87 6.55
N THR A 11 -23.82 12.80 7.49
CA THR A 11 -23.15 14.09 7.25
C THR A 11 -21.68 13.89 6.88
N LEU A 12 -20.96 12.97 7.54
CA LEU A 12 -19.58 12.64 7.16
C LEU A 12 -19.50 12.14 5.71
N ARG A 13 -20.37 11.21 5.31
CA ARG A 13 -20.42 10.71 3.93
C ARG A 13 -20.72 11.82 2.91
N LEU A 14 -21.66 12.73 3.21
CA LEU A 14 -21.97 13.85 2.33
C LEU A 14 -20.76 14.78 2.13
N VAL A 15 -20.02 15.08 3.19
CA VAL A 15 -18.76 15.86 3.09
C VAL A 15 -17.72 15.14 2.24
N LEU A 16 -17.55 13.81 2.43
CA LEU A 16 -16.64 13.01 1.62
C LEU A 16 -17.03 12.97 0.15
N ASP A 17 -18.34 12.88 -0.15
CA ASP A 17 -18.83 12.90 -1.54
C ASP A 17 -18.55 14.25 -2.21
N VAL A 18 -18.74 15.37 -1.51
CA VAL A 18 -18.39 16.70 -2.03
C VAL A 18 -16.88 16.81 -2.29
N ALA A 19 -16.05 16.31 -1.38
CA ALA A 19 -14.60 16.33 -1.54
C ALA A 19 -14.12 15.50 -2.74
N ARG A 20 -14.71 14.32 -2.96
CA ARG A 20 -14.40 13.42 -4.10
C ARG A 20 -14.87 14.00 -5.43
N GLN A 21 -16.10 14.50 -5.49
CA GLN A 21 -16.72 15.00 -6.74
C GLN A 21 -16.26 16.41 -7.09
N ARG A 22 -15.70 17.17 -6.15
CA ARG A 22 -15.37 18.59 -6.29
C ARG A 22 -16.54 19.42 -6.87
N SER A 23 -17.75 18.93 -6.65
CA SER A 23 -19.02 19.49 -7.17
C SER A 23 -20.18 19.14 -6.25
N PHE A 24 -20.90 20.13 -5.78
CA PHE A 24 -22.12 19.92 -4.99
C PHE A 24 -23.24 19.26 -5.78
N THR A 25 -23.34 19.54 -7.08
CA THR A 25 -24.37 18.93 -7.94
C THR A 25 -24.11 17.44 -8.12
N MET A 26 -22.91 17.06 -8.52
CA MET A 26 -22.55 15.66 -8.70
C MET A 26 -22.61 14.86 -7.39
N ALA A 27 -22.19 15.46 -6.29
CA ALA A 27 -22.28 14.82 -4.98
C ALA A 27 -23.75 14.65 -4.52
N ALA A 28 -24.62 15.59 -4.82
CA ALA A 28 -26.04 15.51 -4.51
C ALA A 28 -26.75 14.41 -5.31
N GLU A 29 -26.48 14.30 -6.61
CA GLU A 29 -26.97 13.21 -7.48
C GLU A 29 -26.56 11.85 -6.92
N ARG A 30 -25.27 11.68 -6.56
CA ARG A 30 -24.74 10.44 -5.98
C ARG A 30 -25.42 10.10 -4.64
N ALA A 31 -25.70 11.11 -3.82
CA ALA A 31 -26.38 10.94 -2.52
C ALA A 31 -27.91 10.86 -2.63
N HIS A 32 -28.48 10.89 -3.83
CA HIS A 32 -29.92 10.95 -4.09
C HIS A 32 -30.62 12.10 -3.34
N LEU A 33 -29.99 13.27 -3.34
CA LEU A 33 -30.48 14.50 -2.70
C LEU A 33 -30.61 15.62 -3.72
N SER A 34 -31.41 16.65 -3.39
CA SER A 34 -31.31 17.92 -4.10
C SER A 34 -29.99 18.64 -3.73
N GLN A 35 -29.41 19.37 -4.67
CA GLN A 35 -28.20 20.17 -4.44
C GLN A 35 -28.38 21.14 -3.25
N SER A 36 -29.58 21.72 -3.09
CA SER A 36 -29.89 22.60 -1.96
C SER A 36 -29.93 21.88 -0.61
N ALA A 37 -30.37 20.62 -0.57
CA ALA A 37 -30.36 19.79 0.64
C ALA A 37 -28.94 19.43 1.04
N LEU A 38 -28.13 19.00 0.09
CA LEU A 38 -26.70 18.68 0.34
C LEU A 38 -25.94 19.93 0.82
N SER A 39 -26.13 21.08 0.14
CA SER A 39 -25.47 22.32 0.53
C SER A 39 -25.84 22.74 1.95
N ARG A 40 -27.13 22.61 2.34
CA ARG A 40 -27.56 22.87 3.73
C ARG A 40 -26.91 21.95 4.73
N ALA A 41 -26.81 20.65 4.44
CA ALA A 41 -26.18 19.68 5.33
C ALA A 41 -24.69 19.99 5.55
N VAL A 42 -23.95 20.31 4.47
CA VAL A 42 -22.53 20.68 4.57
C VAL A 42 -22.35 22.02 5.30
N ASN A 43 -23.19 23.02 5.03
CA ASN A 43 -23.16 24.31 5.74
C ASN A 43 -23.46 24.15 7.23
N ASP A 44 -24.40 23.25 7.60
CA ASP A 44 -24.67 22.91 9.00
C ASP A 44 -23.47 22.27 9.68
N ALA A 45 -22.79 21.34 8.99
CA ALA A 45 -21.54 20.73 9.46
C ALA A 45 -20.45 21.79 9.69
N GLU A 46 -20.20 22.67 8.73
CA GLU A 46 -19.23 23.78 8.84
C GLU A 46 -19.57 24.72 10.03
N ARG A 47 -20.85 25.04 10.22
CA ARG A 47 -21.31 25.85 11.35
C ARG A 47 -21.07 25.16 12.70
N ARG A 48 -21.37 23.85 12.82
CA ARG A 48 -21.14 23.07 14.05
C ARG A 48 -19.65 22.91 14.37
N LEU A 49 -18.82 22.79 13.32
CA LEU A 49 -17.36 22.72 13.47
C LEU A 49 -16.72 24.08 13.71
N GLY A 50 -17.44 25.18 13.43
CA GLY A 50 -16.91 26.54 13.53
C GLY A 50 -15.85 26.89 12.48
N ILE A 51 -15.74 26.08 11.40
CA ILE A 51 -14.71 26.26 10.37
C ILE A 51 -15.25 25.84 9.00
N ARG A 52 -14.80 26.52 7.93
CA ARG A 52 -15.13 26.14 6.56
C ARG A 52 -14.30 24.94 6.14
N LEU A 53 -14.98 23.98 5.51
CA LEU A 53 -14.36 22.78 4.93
C LEU A 53 -14.08 22.95 3.44
N PHE A 54 -14.85 23.81 2.73
CA PHE A 54 -14.72 23.99 1.30
C PHE A 54 -14.63 25.47 0.91
N ASP A 55 -13.70 25.75 0.02
CA ASP A 55 -13.67 26.98 -0.77
C ASP A 55 -14.56 26.78 -1.99
N ARG A 56 -15.55 27.69 -2.16
CA ARG A 56 -16.55 27.61 -3.22
C ARG A 56 -16.36 28.76 -4.17
N THR A 57 -16.04 28.45 -5.41
CA THR A 57 -16.06 29.41 -6.51
C THR A 57 -17.16 29.01 -7.51
N THR A 58 -17.46 29.86 -8.46
CA THR A 58 -18.40 29.52 -9.53
C THR A 58 -17.92 28.41 -10.46
N ARG A 59 -16.64 28.04 -10.38
CA ARG A 59 -15.99 27.06 -11.26
C ARG A 59 -15.44 25.82 -10.55
N SER A 60 -15.24 25.86 -9.24
CA SER A 60 -14.62 24.75 -8.49
C SER A 60 -15.06 24.72 -7.03
N VAL A 61 -15.04 23.54 -6.46
CA VAL A 61 -15.19 23.28 -5.03
C VAL A 61 -13.94 22.56 -4.57
N GLU A 62 -13.12 23.21 -3.74
CA GLU A 62 -11.87 22.65 -3.24
C GLU A 62 -11.88 22.58 -1.71
N PRO A 63 -11.36 21.50 -1.10
CA PRO A 63 -11.21 21.44 0.35
C PRO A 63 -10.23 22.51 0.85
N THR A 64 -10.60 23.24 1.89
CA THR A 64 -9.68 24.11 2.65
C THR A 64 -8.60 23.28 3.34
N PRO A 65 -7.55 23.87 3.93
CA PRO A 65 -6.59 23.12 4.79
C PRO A 65 -7.31 22.34 5.90
N ALA A 66 -8.29 22.95 6.59
CA ALA A 66 -9.14 22.29 7.58
C ALA A 66 -10.04 21.21 6.96
N GLY A 67 -10.56 21.47 5.74
CA GLY A 67 -11.34 20.50 4.97
C GLY A 67 -10.55 19.24 4.64
N ARG A 68 -9.29 19.35 4.22
CA ARG A 68 -8.43 18.21 3.96
C ARG A 68 -8.22 17.35 5.21
N GLU A 69 -7.93 17.99 6.34
CA GLU A 69 -7.76 17.27 7.61
C GLU A 69 -9.07 16.62 8.07
N PHE A 70 -10.20 17.34 7.91
CA PHE A 70 -11.52 16.77 8.23
C PHE A 70 -11.85 15.56 7.32
N VAL A 71 -11.58 15.64 6.03
CA VAL A 71 -11.76 14.54 5.07
C VAL A 71 -10.96 13.32 5.48
N ARG A 72 -9.69 13.49 5.89
CA ARG A 72 -8.84 12.42 6.41
C ARG A 72 -9.48 11.72 7.63
N ILE A 73 -9.95 12.50 8.59
CA ILE A 73 -10.61 11.99 9.81
C ILE A 73 -11.93 11.32 9.47
N ALA A 74 -12.78 11.96 8.67
CA ALA A 74 -14.10 11.45 8.28
C ALA A 74 -13.99 10.14 7.49
N THR A 75 -13.00 10.01 6.62
CA THR A 75 -12.73 8.76 5.88
C THR A 75 -12.48 7.60 6.83
N ARG A 76 -11.64 7.81 7.85
CA ARG A 76 -11.36 6.78 8.86
C ARG A 76 -12.63 6.41 9.64
N LEU A 77 -13.37 7.39 10.14
CA LEU A 77 -14.58 7.15 10.93
C LEU A 77 -15.65 6.37 10.15
N VAL A 78 -15.88 6.73 8.88
CA VAL A 78 -16.83 6.00 8.03
C VAL A 78 -16.37 4.57 7.79
N ALA A 79 -15.10 4.37 7.50
CA ALA A 79 -14.53 3.04 7.29
C ALA A 79 -14.59 2.15 8.54
N ASP A 80 -14.32 2.71 9.73
CA ASP A 80 -14.43 2.02 11.01
C ASP A 80 -15.88 1.59 11.30
N HIS A 81 -16.84 2.49 11.09
CA HIS A 81 -18.27 2.16 11.24
C HIS A 81 -18.69 1.03 10.28
N GLU A 82 -18.33 1.13 9.01
CA GLU A 82 -18.68 0.13 8.01
C GLU A 82 -18.06 -1.24 8.33
N ARG A 83 -16.83 -1.23 8.87
CA ARG A 83 -16.19 -2.45 9.36
C ARG A 83 -16.96 -3.07 10.54
N GLY A 84 -17.23 -2.28 11.59
CA GLY A 84 -17.96 -2.77 12.74
C GLY A 84 -19.36 -3.33 12.39
N MET A 85 -20.06 -2.68 11.47
CA MET A 85 -21.35 -3.18 10.99
C MET A 85 -21.23 -4.48 10.19
N ARG A 86 -20.16 -4.64 9.39
CA ARG A 86 -19.87 -5.91 8.70
C ARG A 86 -19.53 -7.03 9.69
N GLU A 87 -18.65 -6.75 10.64
CA GLU A 87 -18.28 -7.71 11.70
C GLU A 87 -19.51 -8.19 12.48
N PHE A 88 -20.40 -7.25 12.85
CA PHE A 88 -21.65 -7.58 13.51
C PHE A 88 -22.59 -8.42 12.63
N ALA A 89 -22.70 -8.09 11.35
CA ALA A 89 -23.49 -8.87 10.41
C ALA A 89 -22.95 -10.31 10.27
N LEU A 90 -21.64 -10.47 10.14
CA LEU A 90 -20.99 -11.79 10.07
C LEU A 90 -21.16 -12.59 11.35
N PHE A 91 -21.03 -11.94 12.52
CA PHE A 91 -21.32 -12.56 13.81
C PHE A 91 -22.79 -13.01 13.90
N ARG A 92 -23.73 -12.15 13.50
CA ARG A 92 -25.17 -12.44 13.51
C ARG A 92 -25.53 -13.61 12.61
N ASP A 93 -24.92 -13.67 11.43
CA ASP A 93 -25.27 -14.65 10.39
C ASP A 93 -24.46 -15.95 10.53
N GLY A 94 -23.54 -16.05 11.51
CA GLY A 94 -22.66 -17.21 11.72
C GLY A 94 -21.72 -17.49 10.54
N ALA A 95 -21.63 -16.56 9.60
CA ALA A 95 -20.81 -16.66 8.40
C ALA A 95 -19.36 -16.21 8.68
N GLY A 96 -18.40 -16.72 7.91
CA GLY A 96 -16.98 -16.33 7.97
C GLY A 96 -16.75 -14.84 7.75
N GLY A 97 -15.50 -14.40 7.90
CA GLY A 97 -15.15 -12.98 7.85
C GLY A 97 -14.56 -12.55 6.52
N LEU A 98 -14.88 -11.33 6.07
CA LEU A 98 -14.14 -10.67 5.02
C LEU A 98 -12.92 -10.00 5.64
N VAL A 99 -11.72 -10.32 5.10
CA VAL A 99 -10.44 -9.69 5.48
C VAL A 99 -9.87 -8.96 4.28
N ARG A 100 -9.67 -7.66 4.42
CA ARG A 100 -9.05 -6.81 3.42
C ARG A 100 -7.57 -6.66 3.70
N ILE A 101 -6.75 -7.01 2.71
CA ILE A 101 -5.29 -6.94 2.79
C ILE A 101 -4.82 -5.94 1.74
N SER A 102 -4.20 -4.83 2.18
CA SER A 102 -3.46 -3.96 1.27
C SER A 102 -1.99 -4.36 1.28
N ALA A 103 -1.42 -4.65 0.12
CA ALA A 103 -0.07 -5.19 0.02
C ALA A 103 0.68 -4.63 -1.19
N LEU A 104 2.02 -4.66 -1.10
CA LEU A 104 2.87 -4.37 -2.24
C LEU A 104 2.59 -5.34 -3.40
N PRO A 105 2.67 -4.90 -4.67
CA PRO A 105 2.42 -5.77 -5.83
C PRO A 105 3.26 -7.05 -5.83
N SER A 106 4.54 -6.96 -5.41
CA SER A 106 5.41 -8.13 -5.28
C SER A 106 4.88 -9.14 -4.26
N VAL A 107 4.40 -8.66 -3.10
CA VAL A 107 3.80 -9.48 -2.05
C VAL A 107 2.47 -10.09 -2.51
N ALA A 108 1.61 -9.27 -3.11
CA ALA A 108 0.31 -9.71 -3.60
C ALA A 108 0.44 -10.84 -4.64
N ALA A 109 1.46 -10.78 -5.49
CA ALA A 109 1.68 -11.77 -6.54
C ALA A 109 2.41 -13.04 -6.06
N THR A 110 3.29 -12.94 -5.05
CA THR A 110 4.17 -14.07 -4.67
C THR A 110 3.77 -14.73 -3.35
N LEU A 111 3.34 -13.97 -2.35
CA LEU A 111 3.04 -14.49 -1.01
C LEU A 111 1.55 -14.75 -0.79
N LEU A 112 0.68 -13.83 -1.21
CA LEU A 112 -0.75 -13.94 -0.94
C LEU A 112 -1.43 -15.12 -1.64
N PRO A 113 -1.05 -15.59 -2.83
CA PRO A 113 -1.65 -16.79 -3.42
C PRO A 113 -1.51 -18.04 -2.53
N SER A 114 -0.34 -18.24 -1.92
CA SER A 114 -0.10 -19.35 -0.99
C SER A 114 -0.91 -19.21 0.30
N LEU A 115 -1.02 -18.00 0.84
CA LEU A 115 -1.88 -17.70 1.96
C LEU A 115 -3.36 -18.04 1.66
N VAL A 116 -3.87 -17.55 0.52
CA VAL A 116 -5.28 -17.81 0.12
C VAL A 116 -5.52 -19.30 -0.07
N ALA A 117 -4.58 -20.02 -0.71
CA ALA A 117 -4.69 -21.47 -0.89
C ALA A 117 -4.75 -22.20 0.47
N ARG A 118 -3.92 -21.79 1.43
CA ARG A 118 -3.91 -22.34 2.78
C ARG A 118 -5.21 -22.06 3.54
N LEU A 119 -5.68 -20.81 3.50
CA LEU A 119 -6.92 -20.41 4.18
C LEU A 119 -8.16 -21.10 3.60
N ARG A 120 -8.19 -21.41 2.30
CA ARG A 120 -9.29 -22.19 1.72
C ARG A 120 -9.44 -23.58 2.34
N VAL A 121 -8.35 -24.15 2.86
CA VAL A 121 -8.37 -25.45 3.55
C VAL A 121 -8.62 -25.27 5.05
N ASP A 122 -7.90 -24.36 5.70
CA ASP A 122 -7.86 -24.24 7.15
C ASP A 122 -8.98 -23.33 7.72
N ALA A 123 -9.50 -22.42 6.90
CA ALA A 123 -10.53 -21.45 7.29
C ALA A 123 -11.42 -21.08 6.09
N PRO A 124 -12.22 -22.03 5.56
CA PRO A 124 -13.02 -21.84 4.33
C PRO A 124 -14.03 -20.71 4.41
N ASP A 125 -14.43 -20.31 5.62
CA ASP A 125 -15.37 -19.22 5.89
C ASP A 125 -14.72 -17.83 5.83
N VAL A 126 -13.38 -17.75 5.66
CA VAL A 126 -12.67 -16.48 5.51
C VAL A 126 -12.59 -16.10 4.03
N THR A 127 -13.13 -14.94 3.70
CA THR A 127 -12.99 -14.34 2.37
C THR A 127 -11.88 -13.30 2.40
N ILE A 128 -10.98 -13.37 1.42
CA ILE A 128 -9.86 -12.41 1.29
C ILE A 128 -10.16 -11.45 0.14
N ASP A 129 -9.98 -10.15 0.41
CA ASP A 129 -10.02 -9.06 -0.55
C ASP A 129 -8.63 -8.44 -0.59
N ILE A 130 -7.95 -8.52 -1.74
CA ILE A 130 -6.56 -8.07 -1.91
C ILE A 130 -6.56 -6.76 -2.68
N HIS A 131 -5.91 -5.76 -2.11
CA HIS A 131 -5.65 -4.48 -2.73
C HIS A 131 -4.14 -4.33 -2.94
N ASP A 132 -3.67 -4.53 -4.17
CA ASP A 132 -2.27 -4.41 -4.55
C ASP A 132 -1.93 -2.96 -4.90
N VAL A 133 -1.16 -2.32 -4.03
CA VAL A 133 -0.86 -0.89 -4.09
C VAL A 133 0.56 -0.60 -3.61
N LEU A 134 1.05 0.62 -3.82
CA LEU A 134 2.34 1.06 -3.30
C LEU A 134 2.34 1.15 -1.76
N ALA A 135 3.53 1.15 -1.15
CA ALA A 135 3.69 1.12 0.31
C ALA A 135 2.91 2.23 1.02
N HIS A 136 2.97 3.46 0.49
CA HIS A 136 2.25 4.60 1.07
C HIS A 136 0.74 4.37 1.10
N ASP A 137 0.18 3.93 -0.03
CA ASP A 137 -1.26 3.69 -0.18
C ASP A 137 -1.72 2.51 0.68
N ALA A 138 -0.89 1.44 0.80
CA ALA A 138 -1.18 0.29 1.67
C ALA A 138 -1.28 0.71 3.14
N ILE A 139 -0.37 1.56 3.60
CA ILE A 139 -0.40 2.10 4.96
C ILE A 139 -1.56 3.09 5.13
N GLU A 140 -1.86 3.92 4.13
CA GLU A 140 -3.02 4.81 4.17
C GLU A 140 -4.32 4.03 4.26
N ASP A 141 -4.48 2.95 3.47
CA ASP A 141 -5.65 2.07 3.55
C ASP A 141 -5.82 1.48 4.95
N LEU A 142 -4.72 1.00 5.54
CA LEU A 142 -4.73 0.45 6.89
C LEU A 142 -5.14 1.51 7.93
N VAL A 143 -4.51 2.68 7.92
CA VAL A 143 -4.78 3.76 8.88
C VAL A 143 -6.19 4.31 8.71
N ALA A 144 -6.67 4.44 7.48
CA ALA A 144 -8.05 4.86 7.17
C ALA A 144 -9.10 3.78 7.43
N GLY A 145 -8.70 2.54 7.77
CA GLY A 145 -9.60 1.42 8.02
C GLY A 145 -10.23 0.81 6.76
N ARG A 146 -9.67 1.08 5.60
CA ARG A 146 -10.05 0.43 4.34
C ARG A 146 -9.48 -0.99 4.25
N ALA A 147 -8.35 -1.25 4.93
CA ALA A 147 -7.77 -2.57 5.09
C ALA A 147 -7.74 -3.00 6.57
N ASP A 148 -7.79 -4.29 6.81
CA ASP A 148 -7.70 -4.89 8.14
C ASP A 148 -6.23 -5.08 8.55
N LEU A 149 -5.36 -5.37 7.59
CA LEU A 149 -3.90 -5.40 7.73
C LEU A 149 -3.24 -4.93 6.43
N ALA A 150 -2.00 -4.49 6.55
CA ALA A 150 -1.17 -4.23 5.38
C ALA A 150 0.08 -5.13 5.41
N ILE A 151 0.65 -5.43 4.22
CA ILE A 151 1.94 -6.10 4.10
C ILE A 151 2.86 -5.19 3.30
N ALA A 152 3.83 -4.61 4.01
CA ALA A 152 4.73 -3.60 3.48
C ALA A 152 6.10 -3.67 4.16
N GLY A 153 7.00 -2.76 3.82
CA GLY A 153 8.27 -2.56 4.53
C GLY A 153 8.08 -1.84 5.86
N ASP A 154 9.11 -1.89 6.71
CA ASP A 154 9.16 -1.25 8.02
C ASP A 154 9.51 0.25 7.98
N ALA A 155 10.02 0.73 6.85
CA ALA A 155 10.49 2.11 6.72
C ALA A 155 9.32 3.12 6.67
N GLY A 156 9.40 4.18 7.47
CA GLY A 156 8.47 5.32 7.42
C GLY A 156 7.07 5.01 7.96
N LEU A 157 6.90 3.99 8.78
CA LEU A 157 5.61 3.64 9.38
C LEU A 157 5.14 4.75 10.34
N PRO A 158 3.85 5.16 10.25
CA PRO A 158 3.31 6.20 11.12
C PRO A 158 3.17 5.71 12.57
N ALA A 159 3.24 6.66 13.51
CA ALA A 159 2.95 6.38 14.91
C ALA A 159 1.55 5.76 15.08
N GLY A 160 1.44 4.79 15.99
CA GLY A 160 0.21 4.05 16.24
C GLY A 160 0.01 2.83 15.32
N THR A 161 1.02 2.47 14.53
CA THR A 161 1.08 1.18 13.84
C THR A 161 2.05 0.23 14.53
N ALA A 162 1.80 -1.08 14.40
CA ALA A 162 2.72 -2.13 14.82
C ALA A 162 3.19 -2.91 13.59
N PHE A 163 4.45 -3.33 13.62
CA PHE A 163 5.09 -4.09 12.56
C PHE A 163 5.55 -5.44 13.08
N ALA A 164 5.15 -6.51 12.40
CA ALA A 164 5.62 -7.87 12.66
C ALA A 164 6.39 -8.37 11.42
N PRO A 165 7.71 -8.57 11.50
CA PRO A 165 8.52 -8.98 10.36
C PRO A 165 8.13 -10.38 9.88
N LEU A 166 8.12 -10.60 8.57
CA LEU A 166 7.86 -11.89 7.91
C LEU A 166 9.10 -12.41 7.19
N LEU A 167 9.77 -11.57 6.40
CA LEU A 167 10.94 -11.99 5.63
C LEU A 167 11.88 -10.80 5.35
N SER A 168 13.15 -11.14 5.10
CA SER A 168 14.15 -10.25 4.52
C SER A 168 14.22 -10.50 3.02
N ASP A 169 14.31 -9.44 2.23
CA ASP A 169 14.16 -9.44 0.78
C ASP A 169 15.35 -8.71 0.14
N ARG A 170 16.38 -9.51 -0.23
CA ARG A 170 17.66 -9.03 -0.73
C ARG A 170 17.56 -8.47 -2.14
N PHE A 171 18.29 -7.39 -2.41
CA PHE A 171 18.38 -6.77 -3.73
C PHE A 171 19.35 -7.52 -4.66
N HIS A 172 18.97 -7.54 -5.95
CA HIS A 172 19.71 -8.13 -7.06
C HIS A 172 19.83 -7.10 -8.20
N ALA A 173 20.93 -7.16 -8.94
CA ALA A 173 21.04 -6.57 -10.26
C ALA A 173 20.27 -7.45 -11.25
N VAL A 174 19.30 -6.91 -11.95
CA VAL A 174 18.52 -7.58 -13.00
C VAL A 174 19.04 -7.11 -14.35
N HIS A 175 19.41 -8.07 -15.21
CA HIS A 175 20.11 -7.80 -16.46
C HIS A 175 19.85 -8.91 -17.50
N PRO A 176 20.15 -8.70 -18.81
CA PRO A 176 20.15 -9.76 -19.81
C PRO A 176 21.19 -10.83 -19.49
N HIS A 177 20.98 -12.06 -19.99
CA HIS A 177 21.89 -13.19 -19.74
C HIS A 177 23.31 -13.01 -20.30
N ASP A 178 23.46 -12.19 -21.34
CA ASP A 178 24.74 -11.87 -21.98
C ASP A 178 25.42 -10.60 -21.43
N HIS A 179 24.86 -9.99 -20.37
CA HIS A 179 25.41 -8.84 -19.72
C HIS A 179 26.65 -9.20 -18.88
N ARG A 180 27.65 -8.29 -18.75
CA ARG A 180 28.87 -8.51 -17.96
C ARG A 180 28.63 -8.92 -16.51
N PHE A 181 27.45 -8.66 -15.95
CA PHE A 181 27.08 -9.05 -14.59
C PHE A 181 26.76 -10.57 -14.46
N ALA A 182 26.57 -11.25 -15.56
CA ALA A 182 26.34 -12.71 -15.56
C ALA A 182 27.60 -13.53 -15.24
N ASP A 183 28.79 -12.94 -15.40
CA ASP A 183 30.05 -13.64 -15.19
C ASP A 183 30.50 -13.66 -13.71
N GLY A 184 29.84 -12.91 -12.83
CA GLY A 184 30.19 -12.77 -11.42
C GLY A 184 29.17 -13.35 -10.46
N ASP A 185 29.61 -13.71 -9.25
CA ASP A 185 28.72 -14.16 -8.17
C ASP A 185 27.96 -13.01 -7.50
N THR A 186 28.48 -11.79 -7.58
CA THR A 186 27.89 -10.57 -7.03
C THR A 186 28.20 -9.37 -7.90
N VAL A 187 27.35 -8.34 -7.81
CA VAL A 187 27.53 -7.01 -8.44
C VAL A 187 27.54 -5.97 -7.34
N THR A 188 28.47 -5.03 -7.36
CA THR A 188 28.45 -3.90 -6.43
C THR A 188 27.49 -2.80 -6.90
N TRP A 189 26.96 -2.03 -5.97
CA TRP A 189 26.13 -0.85 -6.30
C TRP A 189 26.87 0.20 -7.11
N ARG A 190 28.21 0.26 -7.01
CA ARG A 190 29.05 1.13 -7.84
C ARG A 190 29.11 0.65 -9.29
N GLU A 191 29.34 -0.65 -9.50
CA GLU A 191 29.30 -1.24 -10.85
C GLU A 191 27.92 -1.09 -11.48
N LEU A 192 26.84 -1.27 -10.68
CA LEU A 192 25.47 -1.06 -11.13
C LEU A 192 25.27 0.39 -11.61
N ALA A 193 25.83 1.38 -10.90
CA ALA A 193 25.73 2.81 -11.26
C ALA A 193 26.55 3.20 -12.51
N GLU A 194 27.48 2.37 -12.96
CA GLU A 194 28.18 2.60 -14.23
C GLU A 194 27.30 2.36 -15.46
N GLU A 195 26.16 1.67 -15.26
CA GLU A 195 25.21 1.34 -16.32
C GLU A 195 24.06 2.36 -16.40
N THR A 196 23.29 2.31 -17.50
CA THR A 196 21.97 2.93 -17.53
C THR A 196 21.04 2.19 -16.59
N LEU A 197 20.45 2.87 -15.60
CA LEU A 197 19.52 2.26 -14.67
C LEU A 197 18.07 2.41 -15.12
N VAL A 198 17.38 1.29 -15.26
CA VAL A 198 15.92 1.26 -15.38
C VAL A 198 15.34 1.27 -13.97
N MET A 199 14.83 2.42 -13.56
CA MET A 199 14.44 2.68 -12.18
C MET A 199 12.93 2.62 -11.99
N PHE A 200 12.52 2.20 -10.80
CA PHE A 200 11.14 2.32 -10.35
C PHE A 200 10.76 3.81 -10.16
N GLY A 201 9.47 4.11 -10.27
CA GLY A 201 8.98 5.47 -10.05
C GLY A 201 9.27 5.98 -8.62
N PRO A 202 9.33 7.31 -8.41
CA PRO A 202 9.81 7.93 -7.17
C PRO A 202 8.99 7.60 -5.93
N SER A 203 7.71 7.21 -6.10
CA SER A 203 6.84 6.79 -5.00
C SER A 203 7.07 5.33 -4.55
N SER A 204 7.88 4.57 -5.29
CA SER A 204 8.19 3.18 -4.95
C SER A 204 9.18 3.10 -3.80
N SER A 205 8.89 2.24 -2.81
CA SER A 205 9.86 1.92 -1.75
C SER A 205 11.16 1.34 -2.28
N LEU A 206 11.14 0.69 -3.44
CA LEU A 206 12.34 0.18 -4.11
C LEU A 206 13.21 1.32 -4.62
N ARG A 207 12.60 2.35 -5.23
CA ARG A 207 13.31 3.54 -5.67
C ARG A 207 13.93 4.28 -4.50
N ILE A 208 13.20 4.47 -3.42
CA ILE A 208 13.70 5.15 -2.22
C ILE A 208 14.93 4.44 -1.65
N LEU A 209 14.91 3.10 -1.55
CA LEU A 209 16.05 2.32 -1.07
C LEU A 209 17.23 2.37 -2.04
N THR A 210 16.99 2.27 -3.34
CA THR A 210 18.03 2.39 -4.38
C THR A 210 18.70 3.75 -4.31
N ASP A 211 17.92 4.84 -4.29
CA ASP A 211 18.45 6.21 -4.23
C ASP A 211 19.24 6.45 -2.93
N ALA A 212 18.73 5.95 -1.79
CA ALA A 212 19.42 6.07 -0.50
C ALA A 212 20.75 5.32 -0.51
N THR A 213 20.80 4.12 -1.09
CA THR A 213 22.02 3.31 -1.19
C THR A 213 23.06 3.95 -2.10
N LEU A 214 22.65 4.38 -3.29
CA LEU A 214 23.54 5.06 -4.24
C LEU A 214 24.03 6.38 -3.67
N GLY A 215 23.16 7.14 -3.01
CA GLY A 215 23.51 8.41 -2.36
C GLY A 215 24.54 8.23 -1.23
N ALA A 216 24.38 7.19 -0.40
CA ALA A 216 25.34 6.87 0.66
C ALA A 216 26.72 6.46 0.14
N LEU A 217 26.78 5.95 -1.08
CA LEU A 217 28.03 5.59 -1.78
C LEU A 217 28.60 6.72 -2.63
N ASP A 218 27.95 7.88 -2.71
CA ASP A 218 28.25 8.95 -3.67
C ASP A 218 28.37 8.41 -5.12
N ALA A 219 27.52 7.42 -5.44
CA ALA A 219 27.44 6.80 -6.75
C ALA A 219 26.26 7.40 -7.52
N ARG A 220 26.48 7.73 -8.79
CA ARG A 220 25.43 8.28 -9.66
C ARG A 220 25.30 7.41 -10.88
N PRO A 221 24.08 7.03 -11.27
CA PRO A 221 23.85 6.31 -12.52
C PRO A 221 24.40 7.07 -13.71
N ALA A 222 24.97 6.35 -14.68
CA ALA A 222 25.45 6.94 -15.93
C ALA A 222 24.30 7.57 -16.70
N ASP A 223 23.12 6.91 -16.69
CA ASP A 223 21.85 7.42 -17.24
C ASP A 223 20.69 6.73 -16.52
N THR A 224 19.45 7.24 -16.68
CA THR A 224 18.27 6.66 -16.04
C THR A 224 17.07 6.63 -16.99
N ILE A 225 16.35 5.49 -16.96
CA ILE A 225 15.03 5.33 -17.56
C ILE A 225 14.06 5.02 -16.44
N GLU A 226 12.93 5.73 -16.35
CA GLU A 226 11.97 5.56 -15.27
C GLU A 226 10.70 4.88 -15.76
N ALA A 227 10.21 3.88 -14.99
CA ALA A 227 8.92 3.24 -15.23
C ALA A 227 8.21 2.88 -13.91
N GLN A 228 6.87 2.90 -13.93
CA GLN A 228 6.05 2.62 -12.74
C GLN A 228 5.78 1.12 -12.55
N ASN A 229 5.64 0.39 -13.65
CA ASN A 229 5.19 -1.00 -13.65
C ASN A 229 6.38 -1.96 -13.73
N ILE A 230 6.39 -2.98 -12.87
CA ILE A 230 7.44 -4.03 -12.83
C ILE A 230 7.62 -4.69 -14.20
N ALA A 231 6.53 -4.99 -14.91
CA ALA A 231 6.62 -5.64 -16.21
C ALA A 231 7.22 -4.71 -17.28
N VAL A 232 6.99 -3.41 -17.20
CA VAL A 232 7.61 -2.42 -18.12
C VAL A 232 9.11 -2.35 -17.85
N ILE A 233 9.53 -2.33 -16.58
CA ILE A 233 10.95 -2.37 -16.21
C ILE A 233 11.61 -3.63 -16.76
N ALA A 234 10.99 -4.80 -16.56
CA ALA A 234 11.51 -6.05 -17.10
C ALA A 234 11.65 -6.03 -18.64
N GLY A 235 10.65 -5.49 -19.34
CA GLY A 235 10.70 -5.34 -20.80
C GLY A 235 11.79 -4.40 -21.28
N LEU A 236 12.04 -3.29 -20.58
CA LEU A 236 13.11 -2.36 -20.91
C LEU A 236 14.49 -2.98 -20.71
N VAL A 237 14.69 -3.74 -19.61
CA VAL A 237 15.92 -4.48 -19.35
C VAL A 237 16.13 -5.57 -20.40
N ALA A 238 15.09 -6.35 -20.74
CA ALA A 238 15.16 -7.39 -21.78
C ALA A 238 15.50 -6.83 -23.17
N ALA A 239 15.09 -5.59 -23.44
CA ALA A 239 15.45 -4.89 -24.68
C ALA A 239 16.90 -4.35 -24.68
N GLY A 240 17.69 -4.59 -23.63
CA GLY A 240 19.08 -4.13 -23.51
C GLY A 240 19.22 -2.63 -23.28
N LEU A 241 18.17 -1.95 -22.78
CA LEU A 241 18.18 -0.50 -22.56
C LEU A 241 18.85 -0.09 -21.24
N GLY A 242 19.22 -1.06 -20.42
CA GLY A 242 19.88 -0.85 -19.14
C GLY A 242 19.68 -2.05 -18.20
N VAL A 243 20.01 -1.85 -16.93
CA VAL A 243 19.87 -2.84 -15.86
C VAL A 243 18.99 -2.28 -14.74
N ALA A 244 18.46 -3.12 -13.87
CA ALA A 244 17.62 -2.67 -12.76
C ALA A 244 18.08 -3.25 -11.42
N ALA A 245 17.81 -2.53 -10.31
CA ALA A 245 17.91 -3.08 -8.97
C ALA A 245 16.51 -3.55 -8.50
N ALA A 246 16.37 -4.83 -8.19
CA ALA A 246 15.10 -5.37 -7.72
C ALA A 246 15.33 -6.43 -6.62
N PRO A 247 14.48 -6.47 -5.57
CA PRO A 247 14.57 -7.50 -4.54
C PRO A 247 14.02 -8.83 -5.04
N ALA A 248 14.40 -9.92 -4.35
CA ALA A 248 14.07 -11.29 -4.73
C ALA A 248 12.57 -11.55 -4.95
N THR A 249 11.69 -10.94 -4.14
CA THR A 249 10.23 -11.08 -4.30
C THR A 249 9.68 -10.44 -5.57
N VAL A 250 10.45 -9.57 -6.24
CA VAL A 250 10.05 -8.93 -7.51
C VAL A 250 10.43 -9.79 -8.71
N LEU A 251 11.49 -10.59 -8.61
CA LEU A 251 12.03 -11.38 -9.72
C LEU A 251 11.00 -12.31 -10.38
N PRO A 252 10.12 -13.00 -9.64
CA PRO A 252 9.07 -13.83 -10.28
C PRO A 252 8.11 -13.04 -11.19
N LEU A 253 7.89 -11.74 -10.91
CA LEU A 253 7.05 -10.88 -11.75
C LEU A 253 7.75 -10.46 -13.05
N MET A 254 9.06 -10.64 -13.11
CA MET A 254 9.90 -10.36 -14.28
C MET A 254 10.23 -11.61 -15.11
N ALA A 255 9.82 -12.80 -14.66
CA ALA A 255 10.18 -14.08 -15.25
C ALA A 255 9.81 -14.24 -16.73
N PHE A 256 8.76 -13.56 -17.19
CA PHE A 256 8.32 -13.55 -18.60
C PHE A 256 9.36 -12.94 -19.56
N ALA A 257 10.28 -12.12 -19.03
CA ALA A 257 11.27 -11.37 -19.80
C ALA A 257 12.60 -12.11 -19.93
N ASP A 258 12.73 -13.31 -19.35
CA ASP A 258 13.92 -14.19 -19.41
C ASP A 258 15.21 -13.43 -19.04
N LEU A 259 15.24 -12.87 -17.83
CA LEU A 259 16.34 -12.06 -17.30
C LEU A 259 17.15 -12.83 -16.26
N ALA A 260 18.45 -12.56 -16.21
CA ALA A 260 19.31 -12.97 -15.13
C ALA A 260 19.23 -12.00 -13.94
N ALA A 261 19.56 -12.52 -12.75
CA ALA A 261 19.58 -11.73 -11.53
C ALA A 261 20.81 -12.13 -10.70
N THR A 262 21.71 -11.18 -10.47
CA THR A 262 22.93 -11.35 -9.68
C THR A 262 22.82 -10.57 -8.36
N PRO A 263 23.12 -11.16 -7.19
CA PRO A 263 23.02 -10.48 -5.90
C PRO A 263 23.81 -9.17 -5.85
N LEU A 264 23.19 -8.11 -5.34
CA LEU A 264 23.86 -6.85 -5.07
C LEU A 264 24.61 -6.88 -3.74
N ALA A 265 25.83 -6.36 -3.74
CA ALA A 265 26.74 -6.34 -2.60
C ALA A 265 27.41 -4.98 -2.43
N SER A 266 28.10 -4.79 -1.30
CA SER A 266 28.93 -3.62 -1.00
C SER A 266 28.17 -2.27 -1.08
N PRO A 267 27.13 -2.08 -0.24
CA PRO A 267 26.68 -2.94 0.85
C PRO A 267 25.67 -4.00 0.39
N GLU A 268 25.48 -5.05 1.22
CA GLU A 268 24.28 -5.88 1.10
C GLU A 268 23.08 -5.04 1.56
N VAL A 269 22.05 -4.95 0.74
CA VAL A 269 20.84 -4.19 1.04
C VAL A 269 19.67 -5.15 1.02
N ASP A 270 19.01 -5.22 2.16
CA ASP A 270 17.79 -5.98 2.34
C ASP A 270 16.65 -5.03 2.72
N ARG A 271 15.45 -5.33 2.29
CA ARG A 271 14.26 -4.73 2.87
C ARG A 271 13.55 -5.76 3.74
N THR A 272 13.12 -5.37 4.91
CA THR A 272 12.27 -6.21 5.75
C THR A 272 10.81 -6.03 5.32
N LEU A 273 10.15 -7.11 4.95
CA LEU A 273 8.70 -7.13 4.70
C LEU A 273 8.00 -7.75 5.89
N GLY A 274 6.86 -7.17 6.28
CA GLY A 274 6.11 -7.64 7.44
C GLY A 274 4.64 -7.24 7.41
N ILE A 275 3.91 -7.74 8.40
CA ILE A 275 2.52 -7.39 8.65
C ILE A 275 2.49 -6.08 9.42
N VAL A 276 1.75 -5.11 8.91
CA VAL A 276 1.46 -3.85 9.60
C VAL A 276 0.02 -3.88 10.10
N THR A 277 -0.18 -3.54 11.36
CA THR A 277 -1.49 -3.46 12.02
C THR A 277 -1.63 -2.16 12.81
N VAL A 278 -2.84 -1.86 13.26
CA VAL A 278 -3.12 -0.75 14.19
C VAL A 278 -3.55 -1.38 15.53
N PRO A 279 -2.67 -1.44 16.55
CA PRO A 279 -2.93 -2.14 17.81
C PRO A 279 -4.18 -1.68 18.56
N ASP A 280 -4.47 -0.38 18.53
CA ASP A 280 -5.64 0.21 19.20
C ASP A 280 -6.97 -0.08 18.48
N ARG A 281 -6.93 -0.86 17.41
CA ARG A 281 -8.10 -1.27 16.64
C ARG A 281 -8.40 -2.75 16.86
N SER A 282 -9.64 -3.08 17.23
CA SER A 282 -10.07 -4.46 17.40
C SER A 282 -9.83 -5.26 16.12
N THR A 283 -9.06 -6.32 16.22
CA THR A 283 -8.84 -7.27 15.13
C THR A 283 -10.01 -8.25 15.07
N SER A 284 -10.62 -8.39 13.90
CA SER A 284 -11.68 -9.42 13.73
C SER A 284 -11.10 -10.82 13.89
N PRO A 285 -11.90 -11.82 14.33
CA PRO A 285 -11.44 -13.21 14.40
C PRO A 285 -10.88 -13.73 13.07
N ALA A 286 -11.47 -13.32 11.95
CA ALA A 286 -11.00 -13.66 10.61
C ALA A 286 -9.62 -13.04 10.32
N ALA A 287 -9.43 -11.75 10.60
CA ALA A 287 -8.12 -11.10 10.44
C ALA A 287 -7.06 -11.70 11.38
N GLY A 288 -7.44 -12.06 12.61
CA GLY A 288 -6.55 -12.77 13.54
C GLY A 288 -6.08 -14.12 12.99
N ARG A 289 -6.96 -14.88 12.34
CA ARG A 289 -6.59 -16.14 11.65
C ARG A 289 -5.64 -15.91 10.49
N VAL A 290 -5.89 -14.88 9.67
CA VAL A 290 -5.00 -14.50 8.56
C VAL A 290 -3.60 -14.16 9.07
N ILE A 291 -3.50 -13.30 10.10
CA ILE A 291 -2.23 -12.91 10.71
C ILE A 291 -1.48 -14.13 11.28
N ALA A 292 -2.18 -15.01 12.00
CA ALA A 292 -1.58 -16.22 12.55
C ALA A 292 -1.09 -17.17 11.45
N THR A 293 -1.86 -17.34 10.36
CA THR A 293 -1.46 -18.19 9.22
C THR A 293 -0.22 -17.61 8.52
N LEU A 294 -0.18 -16.30 8.29
CA LEU A 294 1.03 -15.63 7.77
C LEU A 294 2.24 -15.88 8.68
N GLY A 295 2.09 -15.66 9.99
CA GLY A 295 3.17 -15.89 10.95
C GLY A 295 3.73 -17.31 10.90
N THR A 296 2.87 -18.34 10.84
CA THR A 296 3.31 -19.74 10.76
C THR A 296 3.98 -20.06 9.43
N MET A 297 3.45 -19.57 8.30
CA MET A 297 4.05 -19.83 6.98
C MET A 297 5.48 -19.34 6.88
N PHE A 298 5.81 -18.23 7.53
CA PHE A 298 7.14 -17.62 7.47
C PHE A 298 8.09 -18.08 8.60
N ALA A 299 7.54 -18.49 9.76
CA ALA A 299 8.34 -19.13 10.81
C ALA A 299 8.95 -20.47 10.32
N ASP A 300 8.17 -21.26 9.57
CA ASP A 300 8.64 -22.52 8.96
C ASP A 300 9.63 -22.30 7.80
N GLY A 301 9.53 -21.16 7.09
CA GLY A 301 10.43 -20.77 6.00
C GLY A 301 11.83 -20.36 6.47
N ALA A 302 11.91 -19.65 7.59
CA ALA A 302 13.19 -19.26 8.19
C ALA A 302 14.01 -20.48 8.68
N SER A 303 13.34 -21.59 9.02
CA SER A 303 13.98 -22.84 9.45
C SER A 303 14.51 -23.71 8.30
N ARG A 304 14.12 -23.43 7.04
CA ARG A 304 14.53 -24.22 5.85
C ARG A 304 15.63 -23.57 5.02
N ALA A 305 16.02 -22.34 5.34
CA ALA A 305 17.04 -21.55 4.63
C ALA A 305 18.35 -21.41 5.42
N GLY A 306 18.52 -22.16 6.52
CA GLY A 306 19.72 -22.27 7.35
C GLY A 306 20.58 -23.49 7.02
#